data_6342d1a55f477a0da9bf20d8f4ddd9bd
#
_entry.id   6342d1a55f477a0da9bf20d8f4ddd9bd
#
_cell.length_a   1.000
_cell.length_b   1.000
_cell.length_c   1.000
_cell.angle_alpha   90.00
_cell.angle_beta   90.00
_cell.angle_gamma   90.00
#
_symmetry.space_group_name_H-M   'P 1'
#
loop_
_entity.id
_entity.type
_entity.pdbx_description
1 polymer ?
#
loop_
_entity_poly.entity_id
_entity_poly.type
_entity_poly.pdbx_seq_one_letter_code
_entity_poly.pdbx_strand_id
1 'polypeptide(L)'
;LRSRAADHIYRSESNDNGETWSVPVPTPLRNNNASISAIKLQSGALAIIYNDVSFNEDGSRTVWPDQRCPVAMAISEDGGKTWPWRRIVEHGEGFIGPWNDVNNRRYEYPVMMQSKDGKIHAAYAWGRRVRIKYVCVDEAWIRGAKVCKGAEDNPEMPCNR
;
A
#
# COMPACT_ATOMS: atom_id res chain seq x y z
N LEU A 1 10.71 1.35 -2.48
CA LEU A 1 11.26 0.00 -2.37
C LEU A 1 10.51 -0.80 -1.32
N ARG A 2 10.30 -2.10 -1.54
CA ARG A 2 9.92 -3.06 -0.49
C ARG A 2 11.16 -3.60 0.19
N SER A 3 11.05 -3.96 1.46
CA SER A 3 12.18 -4.44 2.27
C SER A 3 11.96 -5.87 2.76
N ARG A 4 13.03 -6.67 2.75
CA ARG A 4 13.03 -8.01 3.35
C ARG A 4 12.99 -7.98 4.89
N ALA A 5 13.22 -6.82 5.50
CA ALA A 5 12.94 -6.61 6.93
C ALA A 5 11.44 -6.75 7.24
N ALA A 6 10.56 -6.64 6.22
CA ALA A 6 9.11 -6.83 6.33
C ALA A 6 8.45 -5.88 7.35
N ASP A 7 8.96 -4.67 7.43
CA ASP A 7 8.57 -3.61 8.36
C ASP A 7 7.84 -2.46 7.63
N HIS A 8 8.56 -1.77 6.73
CA HIS A 8 8.08 -0.57 6.04
C HIS A 8 8.37 -0.61 4.53
N ILE A 9 7.74 0.31 3.82
CA ILE A 9 8.17 0.71 2.48
C ILE A 9 9.35 1.64 2.64
N TYR A 10 10.42 1.42 1.87
CA TYR A 10 11.61 2.26 1.88
C TYR A 10 11.62 3.20 0.69
N ARG A 11 12.17 4.39 0.90
CA ARG A 11 12.34 5.43 -0.09
C ARG A 11 13.82 5.70 -0.32
N SER A 12 14.20 5.85 -1.57
CA SER A 12 15.53 6.27 -2.05
C SER A 12 15.33 7.28 -3.17
N GLU A 13 16.25 8.22 -3.31
CA GLU A 13 16.19 9.29 -4.31
C GLU A 13 17.45 9.28 -5.15
N SER A 14 17.29 9.64 -6.42
CA SER A 14 18.36 9.96 -7.36
C SER A 14 18.20 11.40 -7.84
N ASN A 15 19.32 12.13 -7.93
CA ASN A 15 19.38 13.50 -8.46
C ASN A 15 20.14 13.58 -9.78
N ASP A 16 20.55 12.44 -10.34
CA ASP A 16 21.39 12.30 -11.52
C ASP A 16 20.82 11.31 -12.55
N ASN A 17 19.48 11.34 -12.70
CA ASN A 17 18.74 10.47 -13.62
C ASN A 17 18.93 8.96 -13.36
N GLY A 18 19.17 8.56 -12.12
CA GLY A 18 19.24 7.16 -11.71
C GLY A 18 20.66 6.57 -11.72
N GLU A 19 21.69 7.37 -11.94
CA GLU A 19 23.08 6.91 -11.89
C GLU A 19 23.51 6.58 -10.47
N THR A 20 23.13 7.45 -9.50
CA THR A 20 23.36 7.20 -8.07
C THR A 20 22.06 7.32 -7.27
N TRP A 21 22.02 6.67 -6.13
CA TRP A 21 20.85 6.62 -5.27
C TRP A 21 21.22 6.86 -3.81
N SER A 22 20.40 7.61 -3.10
CA SER A 22 20.54 7.78 -1.66
C SER A 22 20.37 6.46 -0.92
N VAL A 23 20.93 6.38 0.28
CA VAL A 23 20.66 5.25 1.18
C VAL A 23 19.13 5.17 1.41
N PRO A 24 18.53 3.98 1.24
CA PRO A 24 17.10 3.81 1.48
C PRO A 24 16.73 4.11 2.94
N VAL A 25 15.69 4.92 3.14
CA VAL A 25 15.14 5.25 4.46
C VAL A 25 13.71 4.73 4.57
N PRO A 26 13.26 4.26 5.75
CA PRO A 26 11.89 3.82 5.95
C PRO A 26 10.91 4.99 5.81
N THR A 27 9.76 4.73 5.21
CA THR A 27 8.62 5.65 5.20
C THR A 27 7.66 5.27 6.33
N PRO A 28 6.66 6.09 6.65
CA PRO A 28 5.63 5.71 7.62
C PRO A 28 4.67 4.61 7.13
N LEU A 29 4.79 4.15 5.89
CA LEU A 29 3.92 3.11 5.34
C LEU A 29 4.47 1.71 5.68
N ARG A 30 3.70 0.95 6.44
CA ARG A 30 4.02 -0.45 6.78
C ARG A 30 3.97 -1.34 5.54
N ASN A 31 4.83 -2.33 5.48
CA ASN A 31 4.81 -3.33 4.42
C ASN A 31 5.55 -4.60 4.84
N ASN A 32 4.94 -5.74 4.64
CA ASN A 32 5.51 -7.03 4.95
C ASN A 32 6.32 -7.65 3.80
N ASN A 33 7.08 -6.85 3.08
CA ASN A 33 7.81 -7.27 1.87
C ASN A 33 6.90 -7.67 0.70
N ALA A 34 5.63 -7.23 0.73
CA ALA A 34 4.70 -7.41 -0.38
C ALA A 34 4.99 -6.44 -1.53
N SER A 35 4.49 -6.78 -2.71
CA SER A 35 4.59 -5.91 -3.89
C SER A 35 3.87 -4.58 -3.67
N ILE A 36 4.42 -3.54 -4.25
CA ILE A 36 3.87 -2.19 -4.26
C ILE A 36 3.83 -1.67 -5.69
N SER A 37 2.92 -0.73 -5.95
CA SER A 37 2.91 0.05 -7.19
C SER A 37 2.73 1.52 -6.84
N ALA A 38 3.57 2.39 -7.40
CA ALA A 38 3.52 3.82 -7.16
C ALA A 38 3.53 4.58 -8.49
N ILE A 39 2.77 5.65 -8.56
CA ILE A 39 2.68 6.54 -9.73
C ILE A 39 2.73 7.99 -9.30
N LYS A 40 3.16 8.86 -10.22
CA LYS A 40 2.96 10.31 -10.10
C LYS A 40 1.63 10.66 -10.75
N LEU A 41 0.77 11.33 -10.00
CA LEU A 41 -0.54 11.79 -10.46
C LEU A 41 -0.42 13.07 -11.31
N GLN A 42 -1.48 13.38 -12.05
CA GLN A 42 -1.58 14.62 -12.83
C GLN A 42 -1.52 15.88 -11.94
N SER A 43 -1.96 15.77 -10.69
CA SER A 43 -1.81 16.81 -9.66
C SER A 43 -0.36 17.07 -9.23
N GLY A 44 0.56 16.18 -9.61
CA GLY A 44 1.96 16.19 -9.16
C GLY A 44 2.22 15.38 -7.89
N ALA A 45 1.18 14.98 -7.16
CA ALA A 45 1.31 14.13 -5.99
C ALA A 45 1.75 12.71 -6.37
N LEU A 46 2.30 11.97 -5.41
CA LEU A 46 2.55 10.55 -5.53
C LEU A 46 1.37 9.76 -4.96
N ALA A 47 0.96 8.73 -5.67
CA ALA A 47 0.02 7.74 -5.16
C ALA A 47 0.69 6.37 -5.12
N ILE A 48 0.35 5.57 -4.10
CA ILE A 48 0.85 4.21 -3.94
C ILE A 48 -0.29 3.27 -3.57
N ILE A 49 -0.25 2.04 -4.09
CA ILE A 49 -1.08 0.92 -3.65
C ILE A 49 -0.17 -0.17 -3.09
N TYR A 50 -0.53 -0.71 -1.93
CA TYR A 50 0.31 -1.62 -1.17
C TYR A 50 -0.51 -2.46 -0.18
N ASN A 51 0.11 -3.48 0.42
CA ASN A 51 -0.45 -4.18 1.56
C ASN A 51 0.01 -3.47 2.84
N ASP A 52 -0.95 -2.91 3.60
CA ASP A 52 -0.72 -2.13 4.81
C ASP A 52 -0.63 -3.02 6.04
N VAL A 53 0.40 -3.82 6.09
CA VAL A 53 0.69 -4.75 7.18
C VAL A 53 2.19 -4.92 7.32
N SER A 54 2.71 -4.83 8.54
CA SER A 54 4.07 -5.23 8.90
C SER A 54 4.05 -6.62 9.51
N PHE A 55 5.14 -7.33 9.39
CA PHE A 55 5.33 -8.63 10.07
C PHE A 55 6.40 -8.56 11.13
N ASN A 56 7.29 -7.59 11.02
CA ASN A 56 8.51 -7.53 11.79
C ASN A 56 8.83 -6.09 12.16
N GLU A 57 8.26 -5.61 13.25
CA GLU A 57 8.42 -4.22 13.68
C GLU A 57 9.83 -3.92 14.19
N ASP A 58 10.53 -4.94 14.71
CA ASP A 58 11.88 -4.82 15.24
C ASP A 58 12.99 -5.08 14.19
N GLY A 59 12.63 -5.42 12.95
CA GLY A 59 13.57 -5.73 11.88
C GLY A 59 14.43 -6.96 12.09
N SER A 60 14.12 -7.78 13.12
CA SER A 60 14.96 -8.89 13.57
C SER A 60 15.04 -10.06 12.60
N ARG A 61 14.09 -10.18 11.69
CA ARG A 61 14.02 -11.30 10.76
C ARG A 61 13.73 -10.86 9.33
N THR A 62 14.38 -11.53 8.40
CA THR A 62 13.99 -11.46 6.99
C THR A 62 12.90 -12.48 6.74
N VAL A 63 11.71 -12.02 6.39
CA VAL A 63 10.53 -12.89 6.21
C VAL A 63 9.84 -12.64 4.86
N TRP A 64 9.11 -13.65 4.42
CA TRP A 64 8.23 -13.58 3.28
C TRP A 64 6.82 -14.03 3.71
N PRO A 65 6.12 -13.20 4.48
CA PRO A 65 4.86 -13.61 5.08
C PRO A 65 3.77 -13.80 4.03
N ASP A 66 2.88 -14.70 4.33
CA ASP A 66 1.75 -15.03 3.46
C ASP A 66 0.63 -13.98 3.52
N GLN A 67 0.50 -13.28 4.63
CA GLN A 67 -0.55 -12.28 4.81
C GLN A 67 -0.37 -11.10 3.85
N ARG A 68 -1.42 -10.79 3.09
CA ARG A 68 -1.45 -9.75 2.06
C ARG A 68 -2.71 -8.89 2.19
N CYS A 69 -3.11 -8.57 3.40
CA CYS A 69 -4.23 -7.66 3.68
C CYS A 69 -3.93 -6.78 4.89
N PRO A 70 -4.56 -5.61 4.99
CA PRO A 70 -5.42 -5.01 3.97
C PRO A 70 -4.66 -4.50 2.75
N VAL A 71 -5.37 -4.21 1.66
CA VAL A 71 -4.86 -3.42 0.54
C VAL A 71 -5.23 -1.97 0.78
N ALA A 72 -4.25 -1.09 0.72
CA ALA A 72 -4.45 0.34 0.91
C ALA A 72 -3.92 1.15 -0.26
N MET A 73 -4.48 2.34 -0.45
CA MET A 73 -3.91 3.42 -1.25
C MET A 73 -3.53 4.57 -0.35
N ALA A 74 -2.43 5.25 -0.68
CA ALA A 74 -2.00 6.44 0.03
C ALA A 74 -1.50 7.52 -0.95
N ILE A 75 -1.57 8.80 -0.51
CA ILE A 75 -1.11 9.96 -1.29
C ILE A 75 -0.08 10.74 -0.48
N SER A 76 0.97 11.19 -1.18
CA SER A 76 2.01 12.06 -0.69
C SER A 76 2.17 13.27 -1.62
N GLU A 77 2.30 14.46 -1.05
CA GLU A 77 2.56 15.71 -1.79
C GLU A 77 4.01 16.19 -1.68
N ASP A 78 4.81 15.54 -0.87
CA ASP A 78 6.18 15.94 -0.52
C ASP A 78 7.25 14.96 -1.03
N GLY A 79 6.95 14.26 -2.12
CA GLY A 79 7.86 13.29 -2.74
C GLY A 79 8.00 12.00 -1.95
N GLY A 80 6.98 11.61 -1.19
CA GLY A 80 6.96 10.35 -0.45
C GLY A 80 7.60 10.41 0.94
N LYS A 81 7.83 11.62 1.48
CA LYS A 81 8.33 11.82 2.85
C LYS A 81 7.22 11.59 3.86
N THR A 82 6.04 12.18 3.60
CA THR A 82 4.83 11.96 4.41
C THR A 82 3.68 11.45 3.55
N TRP A 83 2.74 10.75 4.19
CA TRP A 83 1.58 10.12 3.54
C TRP A 83 0.32 10.40 4.39
N PRO A 84 -0.16 11.67 4.39
CA PRO A 84 -1.24 12.09 5.28
C PRO A 84 -2.61 11.55 4.88
N TRP A 85 -2.77 11.07 3.65
CA TRP A 85 -4.01 10.48 3.17
C TRP A 85 -3.78 9.00 2.87
N ARG A 86 -4.57 8.17 3.55
CA ARG A 86 -4.54 6.72 3.38
C ARG A 86 -5.96 6.18 3.42
N ARG A 87 -6.30 5.31 2.49
CA ARG A 87 -7.59 4.64 2.46
C ARG A 87 -7.46 3.17 2.15
N ILE A 88 -8.21 2.35 2.89
CA ILE A 88 -8.29 0.92 2.64
C ILE A 88 -9.17 0.68 1.42
N VAL A 89 -8.67 -0.11 0.49
CA VAL A 89 -9.36 -0.55 -0.73
C VAL A 89 -10.03 -1.90 -0.50
N GLU A 90 -9.36 -2.75 0.30
CA GLU A 90 -9.82 -4.12 0.56
C GLU A 90 -9.43 -4.53 1.98
N HIS A 91 -10.43 -4.76 2.81
CA HIS A 91 -10.25 -5.15 4.21
C HIS A 91 -10.03 -6.66 4.42
N GLY A 92 -10.29 -7.47 3.41
CA GLY A 92 -10.27 -8.92 3.55
C GLY A 92 -11.55 -9.52 4.09
N GLU A 93 -12.63 -8.75 4.06
CA GLU A 93 -13.96 -9.19 4.45
C GLU A 93 -14.66 -9.99 3.33
N GLY A 94 -15.75 -10.66 3.66
CA GLY A 94 -16.62 -11.32 2.68
C GLY A 94 -16.34 -12.79 2.43
N PHE A 95 -15.45 -13.40 3.18
CA PHE A 95 -15.27 -14.85 3.15
C PHE A 95 -15.64 -15.48 4.48
N ILE A 96 -16.44 -16.50 4.44
CA ILE A 96 -16.92 -17.22 5.62
C ILE A 96 -16.22 -18.59 5.70
N GLY A 97 -15.63 -18.90 6.85
CA GLY A 97 -15.09 -20.20 7.16
C GLY A 97 -13.61 -20.23 7.56
N PRO A 98 -13.13 -21.34 8.09
CA PRO A 98 -11.77 -21.48 8.63
C PRO A 98 -10.65 -21.33 7.58
N TRP A 99 -10.97 -21.38 6.31
CA TRP A 99 -10.04 -21.12 5.21
C TRP A 99 -9.78 -19.63 4.95
N ASN A 100 -10.54 -18.75 5.57
CA ASN A 100 -10.47 -17.32 5.33
C ASN A 100 -9.13 -16.70 5.73
N ASP A 101 -8.62 -17.08 6.89
CA ASP A 101 -7.47 -16.40 7.45
C ASP A 101 -6.18 -16.68 6.68
N VAL A 102 -6.08 -17.86 6.08
CA VAL A 102 -4.86 -18.27 5.37
C VAL A 102 -4.98 -18.10 3.85
N ASN A 103 -6.15 -18.33 3.28
CA ASN A 103 -6.30 -18.51 1.83
C ASN A 103 -6.92 -17.35 1.08
N ASN A 104 -7.80 -16.59 1.70
CA ASN A 104 -8.59 -15.58 1.00
C ASN A 104 -8.09 -14.14 1.22
N ARG A 105 -7.27 -13.89 2.23
CA ARG A 105 -6.67 -12.59 2.52
C ARG A 105 -5.32 -12.41 1.81
N ARG A 106 -5.14 -13.04 0.68
CA ARG A 106 -3.94 -12.91 -0.15
C ARG A 106 -4.25 -12.07 -1.38
N TYR A 107 -4.01 -10.76 -1.22
CA TYR A 107 -4.10 -9.77 -2.28
C TYR A 107 -2.71 -9.41 -2.74
N GLU A 108 -2.34 -9.90 -3.92
CA GLU A 108 -0.95 -9.87 -4.37
C GLU A 108 -0.80 -9.04 -5.64
N TYR A 109 0.40 -8.53 -5.84
CA TYR A 109 0.85 -7.88 -7.07
C TYR A 109 -0.06 -6.72 -7.51
N PRO A 110 -0.30 -5.73 -6.65
CA PRO A 110 -1.07 -4.58 -7.06
C PRO A 110 -0.33 -3.81 -8.16
N VAL A 111 -1.09 -3.36 -9.14
CA VAL A 111 -0.65 -2.43 -10.18
C VAL A 111 -1.61 -1.27 -10.23
N MET A 112 -1.12 -0.09 -10.65
CA MET A 112 -1.91 1.13 -10.66
C MET A 112 -1.49 2.02 -11.83
N MET A 113 -2.47 2.72 -12.42
CA MET A 113 -2.25 3.77 -13.42
C MET A 113 -3.28 4.86 -13.24
N GLN A 114 -3.01 6.06 -13.76
CA GLN A 114 -3.98 7.13 -13.89
C GLN A 114 -4.32 7.34 -15.37
N SER A 115 -5.60 7.38 -15.70
CA SER A 115 -6.09 7.70 -17.03
C SER A 115 -6.16 9.21 -17.28
N LYS A 116 -6.34 9.61 -18.52
CA LYS A 116 -6.37 11.04 -18.92
C LYS A 116 -7.50 11.82 -18.26
N ASP A 117 -8.61 11.17 -17.92
CA ASP A 117 -9.75 11.75 -17.20
C ASP A 117 -9.53 11.88 -15.68
N GLY A 118 -8.32 11.59 -15.20
CA GLY A 118 -7.94 11.71 -13.81
C GLY A 118 -8.32 10.52 -12.93
N LYS A 119 -9.00 9.50 -13.47
CA LYS A 119 -9.33 8.29 -12.70
C LYS A 119 -8.09 7.43 -12.47
N ILE A 120 -8.03 6.83 -11.28
CA ILE A 120 -6.98 5.91 -10.86
C ILE A 120 -7.54 4.50 -10.98
N HIS A 121 -6.93 3.73 -11.85
CA HIS A 121 -7.26 2.33 -12.11
C HIS A 121 -6.25 1.46 -11.41
N ALA A 122 -6.73 0.51 -10.63
CA ALA A 122 -5.86 -0.46 -9.96
C ALA A 122 -6.39 -1.88 -10.14
N ALA A 123 -5.48 -2.82 -10.18
CA ALA A 123 -5.80 -4.24 -10.22
C ALA A 123 -4.84 -5.02 -9.33
N TYR A 124 -5.33 -6.09 -8.72
CA TYR A 124 -4.53 -6.98 -7.90
C TYR A 124 -5.09 -8.40 -7.92
N ALA A 125 -4.22 -9.37 -7.69
CA ALA A 125 -4.62 -10.75 -7.54
C ALA A 125 -5.43 -10.92 -6.25
N TRP A 126 -6.55 -11.63 -6.36
CA TRP A 126 -7.52 -11.83 -5.31
C TRP A 126 -7.75 -13.33 -5.06
N GLY A 127 -7.93 -13.71 -3.78
CA GLY A 127 -8.22 -15.08 -3.40
C GLY A 127 -7.12 -16.06 -3.84
N ARG A 128 -5.86 -15.84 -3.48
CA ARG A 128 -4.70 -16.66 -3.88
C ARG A 128 -4.52 -16.76 -5.41
N ARG A 129 -4.72 -15.65 -6.12
CA ARG A 129 -4.55 -15.56 -7.58
C ARG A 129 -5.63 -16.32 -8.40
N VAL A 130 -6.75 -16.67 -7.76
CA VAL A 130 -7.87 -17.29 -8.49
C VAL A 130 -8.59 -16.29 -9.37
N ARG A 131 -8.54 -15.00 -8.99
CA ARG A 131 -9.20 -13.90 -9.70
C ARG A 131 -8.31 -12.66 -9.71
N ILE A 132 -8.62 -11.75 -10.62
CA ILE A 132 -8.12 -10.37 -10.62
C ILE A 132 -9.25 -9.48 -10.17
N LYS A 133 -9.03 -8.69 -9.12
CA LYS A 133 -9.93 -7.62 -8.72
C LYS A 133 -9.46 -6.31 -9.34
N TYR A 134 -10.40 -5.58 -9.92
CA TYR A 134 -10.20 -4.25 -10.47
C TYR A 134 -10.98 -3.24 -9.65
N VAL A 135 -10.38 -2.09 -9.42
CA VAL A 135 -11.01 -0.94 -8.78
C VAL A 135 -10.69 0.32 -9.56
N CYS A 136 -11.66 1.23 -9.61
CA CYS A 136 -11.51 2.55 -10.23
C CYS A 136 -11.98 3.60 -9.22
N VAL A 137 -11.07 4.51 -8.88
CA VAL A 137 -11.31 5.58 -7.91
C VAL A 137 -10.78 6.90 -8.47
N ASP A 138 -10.93 7.98 -7.73
CA ASP A 138 -10.25 9.23 -8.00
C ASP A 138 -9.38 9.68 -6.81
N GLU A 139 -8.60 10.70 -7.04
CA GLU A 139 -7.71 11.27 -6.02
C GLU A 139 -8.51 11.78 -4.82
N ALA A 140 -9.69 12.37 -5.04
CA ALA A 140 -10.54 12.89 -3.99
C ALA A 140 -11.05 11.77 -3.08
N TRP A 141 -11.34 10.59 -3.63
CA TRP A 141 -11.73 9.42 -2.85
C TRP A 141 -10.60 9.00 -1.89
N ILE A 142 -9.36 8.95 -2.35
CA ILE A 142 -8.22 8.59 -1.48
C ILE A 142 -8.01 9.66 -0.41
N ARG A 143 -8.11 10.94 -0.77
CA ARG A 143 -7.92 12.09 0.14
C ARG A 143 -9.04 12.25 1.16
N GLY A 144 -10.19 11.65 0.96
CA GLY A 144 -11.30 11.69 1.91
C GLY A 144 -11.01 10.97 3.24
N ALA A 145 -9.98 10.14 3.30
CA ALA A 145 -9.59 9.39 4.49
C ALA A 145 -8.22 9.91 5.01
N LYS A 146 -8.23 10.81 5.98
CA LYS A 146 -7.00 11.21 6.70
C LYS A 146 -6.58 10.08 7.64
N VAL A 147 -5.26 9.87 7.78
CA VAL A 147 -4.70 9.01 8.82
C VAL A 147 -4.90 9.68 10.17
N CYS A 148 -5.63 9.04 11.07
CA CYS A 148 -5.74 9.51 12.44
C CYS A 148 -4.46 9.12 13.22
N LYS A 149 -3.97 10.03 14.06
CA LYS A 149 -2.92 9.71 15.02
C LYS A 149 -3.43 8.57 15.93
N GLY A 150 -2.67 7.47 16.03
CA GLY A 150 -3.06 6.26 16.78
C GLY A 150 -3.76 5.18 15.96
N ALA A 151 -4.07 5.41 14.68
CA ALA A 151 -4.53 4.36 13.77
C ALA A 151 -3.39 3.49 13.21
N GLU A 152 -2.16 3.82 13.58
CA GLU A 152 -0.95 3.12 13.16
C GLU A 152 -0.94 1.66 13.66
N ASP A 153 -1.62 1.40 14.79
CA ASP A 153 -1.68 0.09 15.43
C ASP A 153 -2.98 -0.69 15.12
N ASN A 154 -3.95 -0.08 14.45
CA ASN A 154 -5.20 -0.75 14.11
C ASN A 154 -5.68 -0.40 12.70
N PRO A 155 -5.30 -1.20 11.68
CA PRO A 155 -5.70 -0.98 10.29
C PRO A 155 -7.20 -1.16 10.06
N GLU A 156 -7.96 -1.67 11.03
CA GLU A 156 -9.39 -1.93 10.91
C GLU A 156 -10.26 -0.74 11.33
N MET A 157 -9.67 0.30 11.92
CA MET A 157 -10.42 1.51 12.27
C MET A 157 -10.39 2.54 11.14
N PRO A 158 -11.46 2.71 10.39
CA PRO A 158 -11.59 3.88 9.52
C PRO A 158 -11.67 5.12 10.41
N CYS A 159 -10.91 6.15 10.06
CA CYS A 159 -11.09 7.49 10.64
C CYS A 159 -12.41 8.10 10.14
N ASN A 160 -13.52 7.44 10.42
CA ASN A 160 -14.85 7.97 10.21
C ASN A 160 -15.44 8.32 11.58
N ARG A 161 -15.14 9.50 12.03
CA ARG A 161 -16.02 10.29 12.91
C ARG A 161 -15.92 11.76 12.52
#